data_3329b3e6ef9b8e43776f735d144d03ad
#
_entry.id   3329b3e6ef9b8e43776f735d144d03ad
#
_cell.length_a   1.000
_cell.length_b   1.000
_cell.length_c   1.000
_cell.angle_alpha   90.00
_cell.angle_beta   90.00
_cell.angle_gamma   90.00
#
_symmetry.space_group_name_H-M   'P 1'
#
loop_
_entity.id
_entity.type
_entity.pdbx_description
1 polymer ?
#
loop_
_entity_poly.entity_id
_entity_poly.type
_entity_poly.pdbx_seq_one_letter_code
_entity_poly.pdbx_strand_id
1 'polypeptide(L)'
;NYCKEYKLPILKCGKVILPTKRQDYDQVDLLYERGTINGASVEIISQKELLEIEPEANPAIERALYSPNTSVVDSFAVLNKIQFELINLGVKILFNEEVILANPDQSTVKTNRGSSFKYAHLINCTGQYSDRVSKFFNVGKQYTLLPFKGLYYGLHKNSNIQINGLIYPTPDLSMPFLGVHSVRLVDGSVYFGPTAIPAF
;
A
#
# COMPACT_ATOMS: atom_id res chain seq x y z
N ASN A 1 15.62 4.54 -0.03
CA ASN A 1 16.66 5.56 -0.29
C ASN A 1 16.08 6.93 -0.68
N TYR A 2 15.05 7.02 -1.55
CA TYR A 2 14.44 8.27 -2.03
C TYR A 2 14.05 9.23 -0.88
N CYS A 3 13.29 8.77 0.12
CA CYS A 3 12.89 9.64 1.24
C CYS A 3 14.07 10.18 2.03
N LYS A 4 15.13 9.40 2.20
CA LYS A 4 16.35 9.87 2.89
C LYS A 4 17.10 10.91 2.07
N GLU A 5 17.24 10.69 0.77
CA GLU A 5 17.91 11.60 -0.17
C GLU A 5 17.23 12.97 -0.20
N TYR A 6 15.89 12.98 -0.26
CA TYR A 6 15.11 14.21 -0.32
C TYR A 6 14.60 14.71 1.04
N LYS A 7 15.07 14.11 2.14
CA LYS A 7 14.70 14.50 3.52
C LYS A 7 13.19 14.51 3.76
N LEU A 8 12.48 13.54 3.14
CA LEU A 8 11.04 13.38 3.32
C LEU A 8 10.75 12.61 4.61
N PRO A 9 9.57 12.83 5.23
CA PRO A 9 9.20 12.13 6.45
C PRO A 9 9.23 10.61 6.25
N ILE A 10 10.03 9.92 7.06
CA ILE A 10 10.18 8.48 7.09
C ILE A 10 10.42 8.03 8.53
N LEU A 11 9.68 7.02 8.96
CA LEU A 11 9.85 6.37 10.26
C LEU A 11 10.21 4.89 10.04
N LYS A 12 11.41 4.49 10.44
CA LYS A 12 11.81 3.08 10.51
C LYS A 12 11.25 2.48 11.79
N CYS A 13 10.10 1.84 11.71
CA CYS A 13 9.38 1.31 12.87
C CYS A 13 9.38 -0.21 12.97
N GLY A 14 9.85 -0.92 11.94
CA GLY A 14 9.75 -2.37 11.88
C GLY A 14 8.33 -2.87 11.58
N LYS A 15 8.23 -4.18 11.38
CA LYS A 15 6.96 -4.87 11.18
C LYS A 15 7.06 -6.28 11.78
N VAL A 16 6.06 -6.66 12.55
CA VAL A 16 5.87 -8.03 13.01
C VAL A 16 4.70 -8.67 12.26
N ILE A 17 4.83 -9.95 11.91
CA ILE A 17 3.77 -10.75 11.31
C ILE A 17 3.44 -11.86 12.30
N LEU A 18 2.21 -11.85 12.78
CA LEU A 18 1.72 -12.71 13.84
C LEU A 18 0.86 -13.84 13.30
N PRO A 19 1.14 -15.09 13.65
CA PRO A 19 0.18 -16.18 13.47
C PRO A 19 -1.08 -15.91 14.27
N THR A 20 -2.23 -15.98 13.61
CA THR A 20 -3.54 -15.79 14.25
C THR A 20 -4.22 -17.11 14.59
N LYS A 21 -3.73 -18.20 14.02
CA LYS A 21 -4.21 -19.58 14.24
C LYS A 21 -3.02 -20.50 14.43
N ARG A 22 -3.21 -21.59 15.17
CA ARG A 22 -2.15 -22.62 15.39
C ARG A 22 -1.68 -23.26 14.07
N GLN A 23 -2.56 -23.40 13.10
CA GLN A 23 -2.26 -23.93 11.77
C GLN A 23 -1.37 -23.02 10.91
N ASP A 24 -1.14 -21.77 11.33
CA ASP A 24 -0.30 -20.81 10.61
C ASP A 24 1.21 -21.05 10.92
N TYR A 25 1.56 -22.11 11.65
CA TYR A 25 2.93 -22.38 12.06
C TYR A 25 3.90 -22.42 10.87
N ASP A 26 3.57 -23.22 9.86
CA ASP A 26 4.41 -23.41 8.66
C ASP A 26 4.42 -22.15 7.75
N GLN A 27 3.42 -21.30 7.87
CA GLN A 27 3.39 -20.04 7.12
C GLN A 27 4.47 -19.06 7.56
N VAL A 28 4.86 -19.08 8.84
CA VAL A 28 5.95 -18.24 9.33
C VAL A 28 7.27 -18.62 8.66
N ASP A 29 7.54 -19.94 8.55
CA ASP A 29 8.74 -20.43 7.87
C ASP A 29 8.73 -20.10 6.38
N LEU A 30 7.60 -20.28 5.72
CA LEU A 30 7.42 -19.92 4.31
C LEU A 30 7.65 -18.43 4.06
N LEU A 31 7.15 -17.57 4.94
CA LEU A 31 7.34 -16.11 4.83
C LEU A 31 8.80 -15.72 5.11
N TYR A 32 9.46 -16.38 6.05
CA TYR A 32 10.87 -16.20 6.34
C TYR A 32 11.73 -16.57 5.12
N GLU A 33 11.50 -17.75 4.55
CA GLU A 33 12.21 -18.24 3.36
C GLU A 33 12.04 -17.27 2.18
N ARG A 34 10.80 -16.90 1.88
CA ARG A 34 10.49 -15.93 0.80
C ARG A 34 11.13 -14.57 1.04
N GLY A 35 11.10 -14.08 2.27
CA GLY A 35 11.73 -12.83 2.64
C GLY A 35 13.23 -12.87 2.42
N THR A 36 13.89 -13.94 2.85
CA THR A 36 15.34 -14.15 2.70
C THR A 36 15.74 -14.24 1.22
N ILE A 37 15.02 -15.02 0.42
CA ILE A 37 15.28 -15.16 -1.04
C ILE A 37 15.14 -13.80 -1.75
N ASN A 38 14.18 -12.98 -1.33
CA ASN A 38 13.99 -11.63 -1.90
C ASN A 38 14.92 -10.57 -1.29
N GLY A 39 15.89 -10.94 -0.45
CA GLY A 39 16.86 -10.03 0.14
C GLY A 39 16.30 -9.12 1.24
N ALA A 40 15.14 -9.45 1.80
CA ALA A 40 14.61 -8.74 2.95
C ALA A 40 15.33 -9.20 4.24
N SER A 41 15.62 -8.24 5.13
CA SER A 41 16.03 -8.57 6.50
C SER A 41 14.80 -9.05 7.27
N VAL A 42 14.72 -10.34 7.53
CA VAL A 42 13.65 -10.96 8.29
C VAL A 42 14.23 -11.92 9.32
N GLU A 43 13.56 -12.03 10.46
CA GLU A 43 13.97 -12.85 11.59
C GLU A 43 12.75 -13.59 12.15
N ILE A 44 12.89 -14.86 12.50
CA ILE A 44 11.89 -15.57 13.31
C ILE A 44 12.23 -15.28 14.76
N ILE A 45 11.30 -14.67 15.47
CA ILE A 45 11.46 -14.28 16.86
C ILE A 45 10.52 -15.09 17.77
N SER A 46 10.94 -15.29 19.03
CA SER A 46 10.14 -15.90 20.07
C SER A 46 9.03 -14.94 20.55
N GLN A 47 8.04 -15.48 21.26
CA GLN A 47 7.00 -14.65 21.89
C GLN A 47 7.60 -13.64 22.88
N LYS A 48 8.67 -14.00 23.61
CA LYS A 48 9.34 -13.08 24.54
C LYS A 48 9.93 -11.89 23.82
N GLU A 49 10.69 -12.11 22.75
CA GLU A 49 11.27 -11.04 21.92
C GLU A 49 10.18 -10.21 21.25
N LEU A 50 9.09 -10.85 20.80
CA LEU A 50 7.94 -10.14 20.26
C LEU A 50 7.34 -9.14 21.26
N LEU A 51 7.13 -9.57 22.51
CA LEU A 51 6.55 -8.69 23.54
C LEU A 51 7.49 -7.55 23.97
N GLU A 52 8.81 -7.73 23.79
CA GLU A 52 9.78 -6.64 23.97
C GLU A 52 9.66 -5.59 22.85
N ILE A 53 9.31 -6.00 21.62
CA ILE A 53 9.13 -5.12 20.45
C ILE A 53 7.72 -4.49 20.46
N GLU A 54 6.70 -5.32 20.63
CA GLU A 54 5.27 -4.97 20.58
C GLU A 54 4.54 -5.52 21.79
N PRO A 55 4.47 -4.78 22.90
CA PRO A 55 3.89 -5.27 24.15
C PRO A 55 2.42 -5.70 24.05
N GLU A 56 1.68 -5.13 23.12
CA GLU A 56 0.24 -5.42 22.90
C GLU A 56 0.01 -6.60 21.94
N ALA A 57 1.07 -7.19 21.40
CA ALA A 57 0.96 -8.31 20.47
C ALA A 57 0.54 -9.59 21.19
N ASN A 58 -0.42 -10.33 20.61
CA ASN A 58 -0.89 -11.62 21.15
C ASN A 58 -0.93 -12.68 20.04
N PRO A 59 0.18 -13.36 19.74
CA PRO A 59 0.23 -14.41 18.72
C PRO A 59 -0.49 -15.68 19.19
N ALA A 60 -1.06 -16.44 18.24
CA ALA A 60 -1.68 -17.74 18.54
C ALA A 60 -0.66 -18.86 18.81
N ILE A 61 0.61 -18.63 18.49
CA ILE A 61 1.75 -19.53 18.74
C ILE A 61 2.94 -18.71 19.24
N GLU A 62 3.89 -19.36 19.91
CA GLU A 62 5.03 -18.72 20.60
C GLU A 62 6.14 -18.23 19.62
N ARG A 63 5.78 -17.82 18.42
CA ARG A 63 6.72 -17.31 17.40
C ARG A 63 6.06 -16.30 16.47
N ALA A 64 6.84 -15.41 15.90
CA ALA A 64 6.43 -14.43 14.91
C ALA A 64 7.54 -14.17 13.90
N LEU A 65 7.22 -13.54 12.78
CA LEU A 65 8.22 -13.04 11.84
C LEU A 65 8.41 -11.53 12.08
N TYR A 66 9.65 -11.11 12.22
CA TYR A 66 10.03 -9.71 12.37
C TYR A 66 10.80 -9.20 11.16
N SER A 67 10.45 -8.02 10.69
CA SER A 67 11.15 -7.29 9.63
C SER A 67 11.63 -5.92 10.16
N PRO A 68 12.87 -5.83 10.67
CA PRO A 68 13.39 -4.65 11.38
C PRO A 68 13.58 -3.43 10.47
N ASN A 69 13.70 -3.63 9.16
CA ASN A 69 13.97 -2.57 8.20
C ASN A 69 12.70 -1.97 7.57
N THR A 70 11.51 -2.47 7.92
CA THR A 70 10.26 -1.90 7.45
C THR A 70 10.10 -0.46 7.95
N SER A 71 9.67 0.40 7.05
CA SER A 71 9.48 1.81 7.33
C SER A 71 8.15 2.31 6.77
N VAL A 72 7.60 3.32 7.39
CA VAL A 72 6.44 4.07 6.88
C VAL A 72 6.90 5.44 6.40
N VAL A 73 6.19 5.98 5.43
CA VAL A 73 6.50 7.28 4.83
C VAL A 73 5.24 8.13 4.74
N ASP A 74 5.40 9.44 4.70
CA ASP A 74 4.33 10.33 4.29
C ASP A 74 4.17 10.25 2.76
N SER A 75 3.12 9.56 2.32
CA SER A 75 2.83 9.35 0.89
C SER A 75 2.51 10.66 0.17
N PHE A 76 1.90 11.63 0.85
CA PHE A 76 1.64 12.95 0.26
C PHE A 76 2.93 13.73 0.05
N ALA A 77 3.83 13.73 1.03
CA ALA A 77 5.13 14.37 0.87
C ALA A 77 5.94 13.76 -0.27
N VAL A 78 5.91 12.42 -0.41
CA VAL A 78 6.55 11.73 -1.54
C VAL A 78 5.92 12.13 -2.86
N LEU A 79 4.60 12.13 -2.97
CA LEU A 79 3.88 12.47 -4.19
C LEU A 79 4.12 13.93 -4.62
N ASN A 80 4.08 14.86 -3.67
CA ASN A 80 4.37 16.28 -3.92
C ASN A 80 5.80 16.50 -4.40
N LYS A 81 6.75 15.75 -3.84
CA LYS A 81 8.15 15.82 -4.28
C LYS A 81 8.32 15.31 -5.72
N ILE A 82 7.69 14.19 -6.06
CA ILE A 82 7.70 13.64 -7.42
C ILE A 82 7.05 14.65 -8.39
N GLN A 83 5.93 15.24 -8.03
CA GLN A 83 5.27 16.27 -8.84
C GLN A 83 6.22 17.45 -9.10
N PHE A 84 6.88 17.95 -8.07
CA PHE A 84 7.83 19.05 -8.19
C PHE A 84 8.98 18.71 -9.15
N GLU A 85 9.52 17.50 -9.05
CA GLU A 85 10.60 17.06 -9.95
C GLU A 85 10.14 16.94 -11.39
N LEU A 86 8.95 16.38 -11.62
CA LEU A 86 8.36 16.27 -12.96
C LEU A 86 8.17 17.64 -13.61
N ILE A 87 7.66 18.62 -12.86
CA ILE A 87 7.48 20.00 -13.36
C ILE A 87 8.84 20.61 -13.72
N ASN A 88 9.86 20.42 -12.91
CA ASN A 88 11.22 20.93 -13.18
C ASN A 88 11.86 20.26 -14.41
N LEU A 89 11.47 19.03 -14.72
CA LEU A 89 11.87 18.32 -15.94
C LEU A 89 11.05 18.72 -17.17
N GLY A 90 10.12 19.69 -17.05
CA GLY A 90 9.30 20.16 -18.14
C GLY A 90 8.04 19.32 -18.41
N VAL A 91 7.71 18.36 -17.53
CA VAL A 91 6.49 17.56 -17.67
C VAL A 91 5.27 18.44 -17.39
N LYS A 92 4.32 18.44 -18.31
CA LYS A 92 3.05 19.15 -18.14
C LYS A 92 2.06 18.26 -17.40
N ILE A 93 1.66 18.66 -16.20
CA ILE A 93 0.63 18.00 -15.40
C ILE A 93 -0.65 18.83 -15.48
N LEU A 94 -1.74 18.17 -15.88
CA LEU A 94 -3.06 18.81 -16.01
C LEU A 94 -3.98 18.24 -14.94
N PHE A 95 -4.34 19.07 -13.99
CA PHE A 95 -5.31 18.73 -12.94
C PHE A 95 -6.75 18.99 -13.40
N ASN A 96 -7.68 18.20 -12.84
CA ASN A 96 -9.11 18.28 -13.16
C ASN A 96 -9.41 18.03 -14.65
N GLU A 97 -8.55 17.28 -15.32
CA GLU A 97 -8.72 16.82 -16.69
C GLU A 97 -8.97 15.30 -16.68
N GLU A 98 -10.14 14.88 -17.13
CA GLU A 98 -10.51 13.47 -17.26
C GLU A 98 -10.58 13.11 -18.74
N VAL A 99 -9.91 12.02 -19.13
CA VAL A 99 -10.05 11.47 -20.48
C VAL A 99 -11.42 10.82 -20.62
N ILE A 100 -12.25 11.38 -21.49
CA ILE A 100 -13.62 10.92 -21.74
C ILE A 100 -13.81 10.24 -23.09
N LEU A 101 -12.86 10.39 -24.00
CA LEU A 101 -12.89 9.78 -25.33
C LEU A 101 -11.47 9.55 -25.83
N ALA A 102 -11.26 8.45 -26.56
CA ALA A 102 -10.07 8.24 -27.36
C ALA A 102 -10.43 7.91 -28.82
N ASN A 103 -9.57 8.35 -29.73
CA ASN A 103 -9.57 7.91 -31.12
C ASN A 103 -8.20 7.27 -31.39
N PRO A 104 -8.08 5.93 -31.32
CA PRO A 104 -6.82 5.23 -31.54
C PRO A 104 -6.25 5.42 -32.96
N ASP A 105 -7.10 5.51 -33.98
CA ASP A 105 -6.68 5.64 -35.39
C ASP A 105 -5.98 6.97 -35.64
N GLN A 106 -6.40 8.01 -34.94
CA GLN A 106 -5.80 9.34 -35.01
C GLN A 106 -4.77 9.60 -33.90
N SER A 107 -4.55 8.63 -33.02
CA SER A 107 -3.70 8.76 -31.82
C SER A 107 -4.05 9.99 -30.98
N THR A 108 -5.34 10.19 -30.67
CA THR A 108 -5.84 11.35 -29.91
C THR A 108 -6.71 10.93 -28.75
N VAL A 109 -6.67 11.74 -27.68
CA VAL A 109 -7.60 11.67 -26.55
C VAL A 109 -8.27 13.03 -26.36
N LYS A 110 -9.52 13.02 -25.88
CA LYS A 110 -10.25 14.22 -25.49
C LYS A 110 -10.60 14.18 -24.01
N THR A 111 -10.63 15.33 -23.39
CA THR A 111 -10.95 15.49 -21.97
C THR A 111 -12.31 16.14 -21.75
N ASN A 112 -12.81 16.02 -20.53
CA ASN A 112 -14.07 16.64 -20.07
C ASN A 112 -14.06 18.17 -20.16
N ARG A 113 -12.88 18.80 -20.28
CA ARG A 113 -12.72 20.25 -20.45
C ARG A 113 -12.60 20.67 -21.90
N GLY A 114 -12.80 19.76 -22.85
CA GLY A 114 -12.73 20.04 -24.27
C GLY A 114 -11.32 20.06 -24.85
N SER A 115 -10.30 19.83 -24.06
CA SER A 115 -8.92 19.69 -24.53
C SER A 115 -8.78 18.43 -25.39
N SER A 116 -7.94 18.52 -26.43
CA SER A 116 -7.57 17.36 -27.26
C SER A 116 -6.07 17.23 -27.34
N PHE A 117 -5.57 16.03 -27.09
CA PHE A 117 -4.14 15.73 -27.06
C PHE A 117 -3.81 14.62 -28.07
N LYS A 118 -2.79 14.88 -28.88
CA LYS A 118 -2.20 13.87 -29.76
C LYS A 118 -1.03 13.20 -29.02
N TYR A 119 -0.88 11.90 -29.16
CA TYR A 119 0.17 11.14 -28.50
C TYR A 119 0.91 10.24 -29.49
N ALA A 120 2.19 9.97 -29.22
CA ALA A 120 2.96 8.90 -29.84
C ALA A 120 2.81 7.58 -29.04
N HIS A 121 2.86 7.70 -27.71
CA HIS A 121 2.65 6.61 -26.76
C HIS A 121 1.69 7.08 -25.67
N LEU A 122 0.79 6.21 -25.25
CA LEU A 122 -0.14 6.47 -24.15
C LEU A 122 0.02 5.37 -23.11
N ILE A 123 0.19 5.77 -21.85
CA ILE A 123 0.28 4.86 -20.72
C ILE A 123 -0.93 5.10 -19.80
N ASN A 124 -1.74 4.06 -19.62
CA ASN A 124 -2.91 4.12 -18.74
C ASN A 124 -2.51 3.78 -17.30
N CYS A 125 -2.40 4.80 -16.46
CA CYS A 125 -2.11 4.68 -15.01
C CYS A 125 -3.28 5.22 -14.16
N THR A 126 -4.53 5.07 -14.60
CA THR A 126 -5.71 5.69 -14.00
C THR A 126 -6.28 4.93 -12.78
N GLY A 127 -5.54 3.97 -12.25
CA GLY A 127 -5.90 3.23 -11.03
C GLY A 127 -7.28 2.59 -11.16
N GLN A 128 -8.21 2.96 -10.28
CA GLN A 128 -9.57 2.42 -10.24
C GLN A 128 -10.41 2.67 -11.50
N TYR A 129 -9.97 3.53 -12.41
CA TYR A 129 -10.62 3.83 -13.68
C TYR A 129 -9.92 3.21 -14.89
N SER A 130 -8.90 2.37 -14.66
CA SER A 130 -8.07 1.84 -15.74
C SER A 130 -8.85 0.95 -16.71
N ASP A 131 -9.86 0.22 -16.26
CA ASP A 131 -10.75 -0.57 -17.10
C ASP A 131 -11.62 0.31 -18.00
N ARG A 132 -12.10 1.45 -17.51
CA ARG A 132 -12.89 2.42 -18.29
C ARG A 132 -12.05 3.02 -19.42
N VAL A 133 -10.84 3.48 -19.08
CA VAL A 133 -9.92 4.06 -20.06
C VAL A 133 -9.46 3.03 -21.09
N SER A 134 -9.18 1.79 -20.67
CA SER A 134 -8.79 0.70 -21.58
C SER A 134 -9.88 0.41 -22.63
N LYS A 135 -11.14 0.49 -22.24
CA LYS A 135 -12.28 0.25 -23.15
C LYS A 135 -12.36 1.26 -24.30
N PHE A 136 -11.86 2.49 -24.12
CA PHE A 136 -11.75 3.45 -25.24
C PHE A 136 -10.80 2.97 -26.34
N PHE A 137 -9.89 2.08 -26.02
CA PHE A 137 -8.91 1.50 -26.92
C PHE A 137 -9.26 0.07 -27.36
N ASN A 138 -10.49 -0.38 -27.09
CA ASN A 138 -10.95 -1.75 -27.35
C ASN A 138 -10.14 -2.85 -26.65
N VAL A 139 -9.43 -2.51 -25.56
CA VAL A 139 -8.61 -3.43 -24.77
C VAL A 139 -9.32 -3.78 -23.46
N GLY A 140 -9.19 -5.03 -23.04
CA GLY A 140 -9.67 -5.48 -21.72
C GLY A 140 -11.18 -5.42 -21.52
N LYS A 141 -12.00 -5.50 -22.59
CA LYS A 141 -13.47 -5.37 -22.51
C LYS A 141 -14.12 -6.40 -21.60
N GLN A 142 -13.51 -7.56 -21.44
CA GLN A 142 -13.97 -8.67 -20.59
C GLN A 142 -13.67 -8.43 -19.10
N TYR A 143 -12.88 -7.43 -18.75
CA TYR A 143 -12.52 -7.12 -17.37
C TYR A 143 -13.29 -5.89 -16.85
N THR A 144 -13.62 -5.93 -15.58
CA THR A 144 -14.21 -4.80 -14.84
C THR A 144 -13.57 -4.74 -13.46
N LEU A 145 -13.16 -3.57 -13.03
CA LEU A 145 -12.69 -3.34 -11.68
C LEU A 145 -13.89 -3.23 -10.73
N LEU A 146 -13.88 -4.01 -9.67
CA LEU A 146 -14.84 -3.91 -8.59
C LEU A 146 -14.21 -3.09 -7.46
N PRO A 147 -14.71 -1.87 -7.18
CA PRO A 147 -14.13 -1.03 -6.15
C PRO A 147 -14.50 -1.55 -4.75
N PHE A 148 -13.50 -1.61 -3.88
CA PHE A 148 -13.67 -1.83 -2.45
C PHE A 148 -13.04 -0.69 -1.69
N LYS A 149 -13.64 -0.28 -0.57
CA LYS A 149 -13.07 0.68 0.36
C LYS A 149 -12.66 0.00 1.65
N GLY A 150 -11.51 0.39 2.18
CA GLY A 150 -11.05 0.04 3.50
C GLY A 150 -11.46 1.09 4.52
N LEU A 151 -12.12 0.68 5.59
CA LEU A 151 -12.35 1.55 6.75
C LEU A 151 -11.25 1.27 7.78
N TYR A 152 -10.79 2.34 8.41
CA TYR A 152 -9.80 2.29 9.48
C TYR A 152 -10.36 2.93 10.73
N TYR A 153 -9.99 2.39 11.89
CA TYR A 153 -10.25 2.98 13.19
C TYR A 153 -8.96 3.57 13.73
N GLY A 154 -8.99 4.86 14.06
CA GLY A 154 -7.85 5.52 14.69
C GLY A 154 -7.80 5.23 16.20
N LEU A 155 -6.61 4.96 16.70
CA LEU A 155 -6.38 4.87 18.14
C LEU A 155 -6.53 6.26 18.77
N HIS A 156 -7.33 6.35 19.82
CA HIS A 156 -7.54 7.63 20.50
C HIS A 156 -6.24 8.11 21.18
N LYS A 157 -5.95 9.40 21.12
CA LYS A 157 -4.69 10.00 21.64
C LYS A 157 -4.44 9.74 23.11
N ASN A 158 -5.50 9.57 23.90
CA ASN A 158 -5.42 9.29 25.34
C ASN A 158 -5.48 7.78 25.65
N SER A 159 -5.28 6.91 24.66
CA SER A 159 -5.23 5.48 24.88
C SER A 159 -3.91 5.10 25.56
N ASN A 160 -3.97 4.14 26.49
CA ASN A 160 -2.80 3.54 27.12
C ASN A 160 -2.19 2.41 26.26
N ILE A 161 -2.80 2.08 25.10
CA ILE A 161 -2.31 1.04 24.20
C ILE A 161 -1.07 1.57 23.46
N GLN A 162 0.01 0.81 23.51
CA GLN A 162 1.29 1.14 22.90
C GLN A 162 1.55 0.28 21.67
N ILE A 163 1.56 0.90 20.50
CA ILE A 163 1.94 0.26 19.23
C ILE A 163 3.22 0.92 18.72
N ASN A 164 4.30 0.17 18.61
CA ASN A 164 5.61 0.70 18.28
C ASN A 164 5.89 0.69 16.77
N GLY A 165 5.37 -0.32 16.06
CA GLY A 165 5.58 -0.51 14.62
C GLY A 165 4.31 -0.94 13.89
N LEU A 166 4.46 -1.88 12.98
CA LEU A 166 3.37 -2.45 12.19
C LEU A 166 3.10 -3.88 12.68
N ILE A 167 1.85 -4.18 13.00
CA ILE A 167 1.44 -5.53 13.44
C ILE A 167 0.47 -6.11 12.41
N TYR A 168 0.89 -7.15 11.71
CA TYR A 168 0.13 -7.81 10.65
C TYR A 168 -0.21 -9.25 11.05
N PRO A 169 -1.38 -9.76 10.69
CA PRO A 169 -1.64 -11.20 10.75
C PRO A 169 -0.87 -11.92 9.64
N THR A 170 -0.63 -13.21 9.81
CA THR A 170 -0.26 -14.08 8.69
C THR A 170 -1.32 -13.97 7.59
N PRO A 171 -0.91 -13.86 6.30
CA PRO A 171 -1.85 -13.69 5.20
C PRO A 171 -2.70 -14.94 4.99
N ASP A 172 -4.00 -14.78 4.89
CA ASP A 172 -4.91 -15.83 4.43
C ASP A 172 -4.96 -15.79 2.89
N LEU A 173 -4.29 -16.73 2.23
CA LEU A 173 -4.19 -16.78 0.77
C LEU A 173 -5.49 -17.14 0.07
N SER A 174 -6.51 -17.59 0.80
CA SER A 174 -7.86 -17.84 0.26
C SER A 174 -8.66 -16.56 0.10
N MET A 175 -8.24 -15.48 0.76
CA MET A 175 -8.90 -14.18 0.72
C MET A 175 -8.15 -13.21 -0.21
N PRO A 176 -8.86 -12.45 -1.06
CA PRO A 176 -8.23 -11.45 -1.94
C PRO A 176 -7.84 -10.16 -1.21
N PHE A 177 -8.06 -10.07 0.10
CA PHE A 177 -7.82 -8.90 0.92
C PHE A 177 -6.81 -9.18 2.02
N LEU A 178 -6.10 -8.14 2.43
CA LEU A 178 -5.26 -8.19 3.62
C LEU A 178 -6.12 -8.29 4.89
N GLY A 179 -5.66 -9.08 5.86
CA GLY A 179 -6.26 -9.09 7.19
C GLY A 179 -6.13 -7.72 7.88
N VAL A 180 -7.01 -7.46 8.86
CA VAL A 180 -6.93 -6.26 9.69
C VAL A 180 -5.56 -6.22 10.39
N HIS A 181 -4.89 -5.09 10.31
CA HIS A 181 -3.56 -4.89 10.85
C HIS A 181 -3.45 -3.51 11.51
N SER A 182 -2.43 -3.30 12.33
CA SER A 182 -2.12 -1.97 12.84
C SER A 182 -1.10 -1.27 11.94
N VAL A 183 -1.29 0.03 11.76
CA VAL A 183 -0.38 0.92 11.02
C VAL A 183 -0.04 2.11 11.90
N ARG A 184 1.25 2.31 12.17
CA ARG A 184 1.75 3.54 12.76
C ARG A 184 2.20 4.49 11.67
N LEU A 185 1.72 5.72 11.67
CA LEU A 185 2.11 6.75 10.72
C LEU A 185 3.35 7.51 11.18
N VAL A 186 3.91 8.32 10.30
CA VAL A 186 5.11 9.13 10.58
C VAL A 186 4.90 10.19 11.65
N ASP A 187 3.66 10.61 11.88
CA ASP A 187 3.26 11.54 12.94
C ASP A 187 2.98 10.86 14.30
N GLY A 188 3.16 9.53 14.34
CA GLY A 188 2.92 8.71 15.53
C GLY A 188 1.48 8.26 15.72
N SER A 189 0.52 8.70 14.90
CA SER A 189 -0.86 8.20 14.96
C SER A 189 -0.92 6.72 14.55
N VAL A 190 -1.86 5.99 15.15
CA VAL A 190 -2.05 4.54 14.93
C VAL A 190 -3.46 4.29 14.42
N TYR A 191 -3.55 3.44 13.41
CA TYR A 191 -4.80 2.99 12.82
C TYR A 191 -4.87 1.48 12.74
N PHE A 192 -6.10 0.95 12.82
CA PHE A 192 -6.42 -0.47 12.68
C PHE A 192 -7.37 -0.66 11.49
N GLY A 193 -7.04 -1.54 10.60
CA GLY A 193 -7.79 -1.83 9.37
C GLY A 193 -6.88 -2.43 8.30
N PRO A 194 -7.33 -2.40 7.05
CA PRO A 194 -8.65 -2.02 6.58
C PRO A 194 -9.71 -3.10 6.78
N THR A 195 -10.97 -2.71 6.74
CA THR A 195 -12.06 -3.62 6.36
C THR A 195 -12.16 -3.68 4.82
N ALA A 196 -12.89 -4.63 4.26
CA ALA A 196 -13.15 -4.70 2.82
C ALA A 196 -14.66 -4.59 2.58
N ILE A 197 -15.11 -3.42 2.16
CA ILE A 197 -16.54 -3.12 1.91
C ILE A 197 -16.70 -2.75 0.44
N PRO A 198 -17.66 -3.34 -0.31
CA PRO A 198 -17.95 -2.90 -1.67
C PRO A 198 -18.27 -1.40 -1.72
N ALA A 199 -17.74 -0.72 -2.74
CA ALA A 199 -17.85 0.74 -2.91
C ALA A 199 -18.57 1.07 -4.22
N PHE A 200 -19.84 0.58 -4.34
CA PHE A 200 -20.73 0.89 -5.47
C PHE A 200 -21.37 2.26 -5.30
#